data_3a546829cdd5bad0d327c5c34b5d8348
#
_entry.id   3a546829cdd5bad0d327c5c34b5d8348
#
_cell.length_a   1.000
_cell.length_b   1.000
_cell.length_c   1.000
_cell.angle_alpha   90.00
_cell.angle_beta   90.00
_cell.angle_gamma   90.00
#
_symmetry.space_group_name_H-M   'P 1'
#
loop_
_entity.id
_entity.type
_entity.pdbx_description
1 polymer ?
#
loop_
_entity_poly.entity_id
_entity_poly.type
_entity_poly.pdbx_seq_one_letter_code
_entity_poly.pdbx_strand_id
1 'polypeptide(L)'
;IAMLTANVPAGAREKYLAEGFCDFLPKPILYDQLEKMLLTYLPKDLVKKGQKDDKDQAQADMELPQIEEFDAEYAMLIWKSPSRYHTGLQEFARDLARTQEKLTTLFDTTWTDETKEDYRRCIHTLKGTAATVGALLLSKTARLIEIALADGRIDQVQTLHPILMEQIEDAGKHLADYFKDHKDTTAETKENLLEMMQSALEN
;
A
#
# COMPACT_ATOMS: atom_id res chain seq x y z
N ILE A 1 -2.56 -24.74 -5.05
CA ILE A 1 -2.98 -23.35 -5.36
C ILE A 1 -3.36 -22.69 -4.06
N ALA A 2 -2.75 -21.55 -3.72
CA ALA A 2 -3.11 -20.74 -2.57
C ALA A 2 -4.06 -19.59 -2.97
N MET A 3 -5.01 -19.23 -2.09
CA MET A 3 -5.93 -18.12 -2.29
C MET A 3 -5.34 -16.81 -1.77
N LEU A 4 -5.43 -15.73 -2.55
CA LEU A 4 -5.13 -14.36 -2.10
C LEU A 4 -6.45 -13.60 -1.93
N THR A 5 -6.76 -13.19 -0.71
CA THR A 5 -8.06 -12.59 -0.40
C THR A 5 -7.96 -11.26 0.35
N ALA A 6 -8.83 -10.31 -0.01
CA ALA A 6 -8.98 -9.05 0.73
C ALA A 6 -9.96 -9.18 1.91
N ASN A 7 -10.71 -10.27 1.98
CA ASN A 7 -11.69 -10.50 3.03
C ASN A 7 -11.41 -11.83 3.74
N VAL A 8 -11.22 -11.77 5.05
CA VAL A 8 -10.97 -12.94 5.91
C VAL A 8 -12.06 -13.02 6.97
N PRO A 9 -13.26 -13.54 6.61
CA PRO A 9 -14.29 -13.79 7.61
C PRO A 9 -13.84 -14.89 8.57
N ALA A 10 -14.49 -14.99 9.73
CA ALA A 10 -14.30 -16.12 10.63
C ALA A 10 -14.59 -17.44 9.88
N GLY A 11 -13.70 -18.43 10.01
CA GLY A 11 -13.83 -19.70 9.27
C GLY A 11 -13.37 -19.67 7.80
N ALA A 12 -12.75 -18.56 7.33
CA ALA A 12 -12.29 -18.45 5.94
C ALA A 12 -11.29 -19.54 5.57
N ARG A 13 -10.41 -19.93 6.50
CA ARG A 13 -9.39 -20.95 6.26
C ARG A 13 -10.03 -22.30 5.95
N GLU A 14 -10.95 -22.72 6.79
CA GLU A 14 -11.70 -23.98 6.63
C GLU A 14 -12.48 -24.02 5.33
N LYS A 15 -13.10 -22.90 4.98
CA LYS A 15 -13.84 -22.74 3.71
C LYS A 15 -12.93 -22.91 2.51
N TYR A 16 -11.79 -22.20 2.45
CA TYR A 16 -10.88 -22.28 1.30
C TYR A 16 -10.22 -23.66 1.19
N LEU A 17 -9.89 -24.31 2.30
CA LEU A 17 -9.40 -25.68 2.28
C LEU A 17 -10.44 -26.66 1.76
N ALA A 18 -11.71 -26.50 2.14
CA ALA A 18 -12.80 -27.30 1.62
C ALA A 18 -13.06 -27.09 0.11
N GLU A 19 -12.78 -25.89 -0.42
CA GLU A 19 -12.84 -25.55 -1.83
C GLU A 19 -11.62 -26.06 -2.64
N GLY A 20 -10.65 -26.72 -1.98
CA GLY A 20 -9.48 -27.33 -2.63
C GLY A 20 -8.24 -26.44 -2.71
N PHE A 21 -8.22 -25.28 -2.06
CA PHE A 21 -6.99 -24.50 -1.90
C PHE A 21 -6.09 -25.14 -0.86
N CYS A 22 -4.76 -25.12 -1.07
CA CYS A 22 -3.83 -25.65 -0.08
C CYS A 22 -3.58 -24.70 1.09
N ASP A 23 -3.75 -23.38 0.87
CA ASP A 23 -3.61 -22.35 1.88
C ASP A 23 -4.18 -21.01 1.37
N PHE A 24 -4.16 -19.96 2.22
CA PHE A 24 -4.57 -18.62 1.83
C PHE A 24 -3.68 -17.54 2.47
N LEU A 25 -3.59 -16.38 1.81
CA LEU A 25 -2.96 -15.18 2.34
C LEU A 25 -3.94 -14.00 2.30
N PRO A 26 -4.11 -13.29 3.42
CA PRO A 26 -4.86 -12.06 3.46
C PRO A 26 -4.09 -10.92 2.75
N LYS A 27 -4.81 -10.01 2.13
CA LYS A 27 -4.27 -8.73 1.64
C LYS A 27 -4.45 -7.64 2.72
N PRO A 28 -3.46 -6.80 2.99
CA PRO A 28 -2.14 -6.76 2.35
C PRO A 28 -1.27 -7.95 2.73
N ILE A 29 -0.46 -8.43 1.79
CA ILE A 29 0.40 -9.60 1.99
C ILE A 29 1.58 -9.20 2.86
N LEU A 30 1.67 -9.75 4.06
CA LEU A 30 2.82 -9.59 4.94
C LEU A 30 3.97 -10.49 4.48
N TYR A 31 5.17 -9.92 4.41
CA TYR A 31 6.36 -10.62 3.92
C TYR A 31 6.60 -11.96 4.65
N ASP A 32 6.55 -11.95 5.98
CA ASP A 32 6.82 -13.15 6.78
C ASP A 32 5.80 -14.28 6.55
N GLN A 33 4.53 -13.90 6.27
CA GLN A 33 3.49 -14.87 5.94
C GLN A 33 3.70 -15.48 4.57
N LEU A 34 4.08 -14.66 3.58
CA LEU A 34 4.42 -15.12 2.23
C LEU A 34 5.65 -16.03 2.27
N GLU A 35 6.72 -15.63 2.94
CA GLU A 35 7.94 -16.42 3.07
C GLU A 35 7.64 -17.79 3.73
N LYS A 36 6.92 -17.79 4.84
CA LYS A 36 6.51 -19.04 5.51
C LYS A 36 5.71 -19.95 4.60
N MET A 37 4.78 -19.39 3.81
CA MET A 37 3.99 -20.16 2.84
C MET A 37 4.89 -20.73 1.75
N LEU A 38 5.78 -19.93 1.16
CA LEU A 38 6.72 -20.39 0.13
C LEU A 38 7.63 -21.50 0.66
N LEU A 39 8.20 -21.35 1.85
CA LEU A 39 9.03 -22.38 2.49
C LEU A 39 8.26 -23.67 2.80
N THR A 40 6.95 -23.59 3.01
CA THR A 40 6.10 -24.77 3.27
C THR A 40 5.81 -25.56 2.01
N TYR A 41 5.60 -24.87 0.87
CA TYR A 41 5.09 -25.52 -0.35
C TYR A 41 6.12 -25.65 -1.47
N LEU A 42 7.23 -24.90 -1.43
CA LEU A 42 8.28 -25.06 -2.43
C LEU A 42 9.17 -26.26 -2.15
N PRO A 43 9.61 -27.01 -3.18
CA PRO A 43 10.65 -28.02 -3.05
C PRO A 43 11.93 -27.41 -2.46
N LYS A 44 12.55 -28.14 -1.53
CA LYS A 44 13.73 -27.64 -0.78
C LYS A 44 14.93 -27.34 -1.69
N ASP A 45 15.05 -28.01 -2.81
CA ASP A 45 16.09 -27.82 -3.82
C ASP A 45 15.94 -26.50 -4.61
N LEU A 46 14.73 -25.94 -4.63
CA LEU A 46 14.44 -24.63 -5.23
C LEU A 46 14.62 -23.47 -4.25
N VAL A 47 14.71 -23.75 -2.95
CA VAL A 47 14.91 -22.74 -1.92
C VAL A 47 16.39 -22.44 -1.78
N LYS A 48 16.83 -21.29 -2.28
CA LYS A 48 18.20 -20.79 -2.07
C LYS A 48 18.18 -19.73 -0.97
N LYS A 49 19.18 -19.75 -0.08
CA LYS A 49 19.41 -18.61 0.81
C LYS A 49 19.71 -17.39 -0.05
N GLY A 50 18.86 -16.36 0.02
CA GLY A 50 19.12 -15.09 -0.63
C GLY A 50 20.47 -14.53 -0.17
N GLN A 51 21.31 -14.12 -1.09
CA GLN A 51 22.41 -13.23 -0.74
C GLN A 51 21.76 -11.93 -0.31
N LYS A 52 22.14 -11.39 0.85
CA LYS A 52 21.80 -10.01 1.19
C LYS A 52 22.40 -9.16 0.06
N ASP A 53 21.55 -8.48 -0.70
CA ASP A 53 22.03 -7.50 -1.66
C ASP A 53 22.79 -6.43 -0.87
N ASP A 54 24.04 -6.15 -1.27
CA ASP A 54 24.84 -5.07 -0.67
C ASP A 54 24.13 -3.70 -0.78
N LYS A 55 23.15 -3.59 -1.68
CA LYS A 55 22.25 -2.44 -1.79
C LYS A 55 21.29 -2.30 -0.58
N ASP A 56 20.94 -3.39 0.11
CA ASP A 56 20.12 -3.33 1.34
C ASP A 56 20.92 -2.80 2.54
N GLN A 57 22.28 -2.87 2.51
CA GLN A 57 23.12 -2.32 3.58
C GLN A 57 23.34 -0.80 3.47
N ALA A 58 23.48 -0.26 2.27
CA ALA A 58 23.61 1.19 2.06
C ALA A 58 22.29 1.95 2.31
N GLN A 59 21.16 1.25 2.42
CA GLN A 59 19.81 1.80 2.65
C GLN A 59 19.34 1.61 4.10
N ALA A 60 20.17 1.01 4.97
CA ALA A 60 19.85 0.75 6.38
C ALA A 60 19.87 2.04 7.23
N ASP A 61 20.49 3.11 6.76
CA ASP A 61 20.64 4.37 7.51
C ASP A 61 19.51 5.38 7.24
N MET A 62 18.53 5.02 6.40
CA MET A 62 17.38 5.88 6.18
C MET A 62 16.43 5.81 7.37
N GLU A 63 16.15 6.97 7.97
CA GLU A 63 15.14 7.05 9.03
C GLU A 63 13.76 6.61 8.51
N LEU A 64 13.00 5.97 9.40
CA LEU A 64 11.65 5.54 9.08
C LEU A 64 10.75 6.77 8.86
N PRO A 65 10.14 6.94 7.68
CA PRO A 65 9.22 8.03 7.41
C PRO A 65 8.15 8.17 8.50
N GLN A 66 8.07 9.32 9.13
CA GLN A 66 7.04 9.66 10.10
C GLN A 66 6.11 10.68 9.47
N ILE A 67 4.91 10.24 9.13
CA ILE A 67 3.89 11.06 8.45
C ILE A 67 2.61 10.95 9.27
N GLU A 68 1.98 12.08 9.55
CA GLU A 68 0.72 12.11 10.28
C GLU A 68 -0.34 11.23 9.59
N GLU A 69 -1.10 10.47 10.37
CA GLU A 69 -2.10 9.48 9.91
C GLU A 69 -1.56 8.23 9.20
N PHE A 70 -0.24 8.09 9.06
CA PHE A 70 0.38 6.89 8.47
C PHE A 70 1.07 6.06 9.55
N ASP A 71 0.65 4.82 9.71
CA ASP A 71 1.29 3.85 10.60
C ASP A 71 2.52 3.23 9.92
N ALA A 72 3.67 3.87 10.12
CA ALA A 72 4.93 3.44 9.54
C ALA A 72 5.39 2.09 10.10
N GLU A 73 5.11 1.77 11.37
CA GLU A 73 5.45 0.47 11.97
C GLU A 73 4.66 -0.65 11.29
N TYR A 74 3.36 -0.45 11.09
CA TYR A 74 2.53 -1.39 10.34
C TYR A 74 3.03 -1.55 8.89
N ALA A 75 3.35 -0.45 8.20
CA ALA A 75 3.87 -0.48 6.84
C ALA A 75 5.18 -1.28 6.76
N MET A 76 6.05 -1.23 7.78
CA MET A 76 7.29 -2.02 7.84
C MET A 76 7.06 -3.53 7.90
N LEU A 77 5.90 -4.01 8.34
CA LEU A 77 5.55 -5.44 8.23
C LEU A 77 5.43 -5.91 6.78
N ILE A 78 5.15 -4.96 5.86
CA ILE A 78 4.97 -5.21 4.42
C ILE A 78 6.28 -4.92 3.67
N TRP A 79 6.84 -3.73 3.86
CA TRP A 79 7.96 -3.23 3.05
C TRP A 79 9.34 -3.73 3.51
N LYS A 80 9.54 -4.03 4.80
CA LYS A 80 10.79 -4.51 5.43
C LYS A 80 12.00 -3.57 5.26
N SER A 81 11.86 -2.44 4.58
CA SER A 81 12.93 -1.49 4.31
C SER A 81 12.36 -0.07 4.27
N PRO A 82 12.93 0.90 5.04
CA PRO A 82 12.51 2.29 5.00
C PRO A 82 12.60 2.90 3.60
N SER A 83 13.62 2.56 2.82
CA SER A 83 13.79 3.04 1.45
C SER A 83 12.69 2.53 0.50
N ARG A 84 12.34 1.24 0.60
CA ARG A 84 11.21 0.68 -0.19
C ARG A 84 9.89 1.31 0.23
N TYR A 85 9.69 1.51 1.53
CA TYR A 85 8.51 2.19 2.05
C TYR A 85 8.41 3.62 1.52
N HIS A 86 9.53 4.38 1.54
CA HIS A 86 9.60 5.73 0.97
C HIS A 86 9.20 5.74 -0.53
N THR A 87 9.70 4.78 -1.32
CA THR A 87 9.29 4.62 -2.72
C THR A 87 7.79 4.32 -2.84
N GLY A 88 7.26 3.44 -1.99
CA GLY A 88 5.83 3.14 -1.95
C GLY A 88 4.97 4.36 -1.61
N LEU A 89 5.42 5.21 -0.69
CA LEU A 89 4.78 6.48 -0.37
C LEU A 89 4.78 7.46 -1.56
N GLN A 90 5.88 7.52 -2.34
CA GLN A 90 5.95 8.35 -3.55
C GLN A 90 4.95 7.89 -4.62
N GLU A 91 4.85 6.58 -4.84
CA GLU A 91 3.89 6.02 -5.78
C GLU A 91 2.45 6.26 -5.31
N PHE A 92 2.18 6.02 -4.04
CA PHE A 92 0.87 6.27 -3.45
C PHE A 92 0.46 7.75 -3.58
N ALA A 93 1.35 8.71 -3.26
CA ALA A 93 1.08 10.14 -3.41
C ALA A 93 0.73 10.53 -4.84
N ARG A 94 1.44 9.95 -5.83
CA ARG A 94 1.19 10.19 -7.26
C ARG A 94 -0.18 9.68 -7.70
N ASP A 95 -0.56 8.51 -7.22
CA ASP A 95 -1.81 7.88 -7.60
C ASP A 95 -3.01 8.44 -6.83
N LEU A 96 -2.78 9.02 -5.65
CA LEU A 96 -3.83 9.53 -4.78
C LEU A 96 -4.62 10.67 -5.43
N ALA A 97 -3.92 11.65 -6.04
CA ALA A 97 -4.55 12.77 -6.75
C ALA A 97 -5.44 12.30 -7.91
N ARG A 98 -4.95 11.33 -8.69
CA ARG A 98 -5.71 10.72 -9.79
C ARG A 98 -6.92 9.93 -9.29
N THR A 99 -6.76 9.26 -8.15
CA THR A 99 -7.84 8.51 -7.49
C THR A 99 -8.92 9.45 -6.99
N GLN A 100 -8.53 10.59 -6.40
CA GLN A 100 -9.44 11.63 -5.95
C GLN A 100 -10.31 12.16 -7.08
N GLU A 101 -9.70 12.59 -8.18
CA GLU A 101 -10.41 13.10 -9.36
C GLU A 101 -11.40 12.06 -9.93
N LYS A 102 -10.95 10.80 -10.03
CA LYS A 102 -11.79 9.72 -10.53
C LYS A 102 -12.97 9.44 -9.62
N LEU A 103 -12.77 9.41 -8.30
CA LEU A 103 -13.85 9.18 -7.34
C LEU A 103 -14.87 10.29 -7.34
N THR A 104 -14.43 11.56 -7.42
CA THR A 104 -15.32 12.72 -7.57
C THR A 104 -16.17 12.61 -8.83
N THR A 105 -15.56 12.36 -9.97
CA THR A 105 -16.26 12.22 -11.25
C THR A 105 -17.29 11.10 -11.22
N LEU A 106 -16.93 9.93 -10.69
CA LEU A 106 -17.83 8.77 -10.61
C LEU A 106 -18.98 9.01 -9.64
N PHE A 107 -18.73 9.73 -8.54
CA PHE A 107 -19.74 10.01 -7.53
C PHE A 107 -20.79 11.03 -8.02
N ASP A 108 -20.36 12.03 -8.80
CA ASP A 108 -21.23 13.07 -9.36
C ASP A 108 -22.00 12.60 -10.61
N THR A 109 -21.64 11.42 -11.13
CA THR A 109 -22.29 10.86 -12.31
C THR A 109 -23.56 10.09 -11.91
N THR A 110 -24.50 9.93 -12.85
CA THR A 110 -25.68 9.07 -12.64
C THR A 110 -25.28 7.63 -12.27
N TRP A 111 -25.82 7.14 -11.17
CA TRP A 111 -25.51 5.81 -10.62
C TRP A 111 -26.19 4.70 -11.41
N THR A 112 -25.57 4.28 -12.50
CA THR A 112 -25.89 3.07 -13.25
C THR A 112 -25.15 1.86 -12.64
N ASP A 113 -25.47 0.65 -13.07
CA ASP A 113 -24.73 -0.55 -12.59
C ASP A 113 -23.24 -0.50 -13.01
N GLU A 114 -22.94 0.06 -14.18
CA GLU A 114 -21.57 0.27 -14.67
C GLU A 114 -20.81 1.28 -13.82
N THR A 115 -21.38 2.47 -13.58
CA THR A 115 -20.71 3.51 -12.76
C THR A 115 -20.53 3.08 -11.30
N LYS A 116 -21.48 2.32 -10.73
CA LYS A 116 -21.33 1.71 -9.40
C LYS A 116 -20.16 0.74 -9.35
N GLU A 117 -20.02 -0.11 -10.38
CA GLU A 117 -18.95 -1.09 -10.44
C GLU A 117 -17.59 -0.42 -10.63
N ASP A 118 -17.50 0.65 -11.42
CA ASP A 118 -16.28 1.44 -11.59
C ASP A 118 -15.89 2.16 -10.30
N TYR A 119 -16.87 2.74 -9.60
CA TYR A 119 -16.66 3.34 -8.29
C TYR A 119 -16.19 2.28 -7.27
N ARG A 120 -16.84 1.13 -7.22
CA ARG A 120 -16.46 0.00 -6.35
C ARG A 120 -15.01 -0.46 -6.62
N ARG A 121 -14.62 -0.59 -7.88
CA ARG A 121 -13.23 -0.97 -8.25
C ARG A 121 -12.22 0.08 -7.79
N CYS A 122 -12.55 1.36 -7.92
CA CYS A 122 -11.69 2.44 -7.46
C CYS A 122 -11.52 2.40 -5.93
N ILE A 123 -12.62 2.25 -5.19
CA ILE A 123 -12.63 2.09 -3.73
C ILE A 123 -11.84 0.84 -3.29
N HIS A 124 -12.02 -0.28 -3.98
CA HIS A 124 -11.30 -1.53 -3.68
C HIS A 124 -9.77 -1.35 -3.84
N THR A 125 -9.34 -0.66 -4.90
CA THR A 125 -7.92 -0.36 -5.12
C THR A 125 -7.38 0.55 -4.04
N LEU A 126 -8.08 1.67 -3.75
CA LEU A 126 -7.69 2.62 -2.72
C LEU A 126 -7.57 1.95 -1.34
N LYS A 127 -8.53 1.11 -0.95
CA LYS A 127 -8.48 0.33 0.29
C LYS A 127 -7.18 -0.46 0.41
N GLY A 128 -6.79 -1.14 -0.65
CA GLY A 128 -5.57 -1.97 -0.68
C GLY A 128 -4.31 -1.14 -0.61
N THR A 129 -4.18 -0.12 -1.46
CA THR A 129 -2.99 0.74 -1.52
C THR A 129 -2.80 1.56 -0.25
N ALA A 130 -3.88 2.14 0.30
CA ALA A 130 -3.84 2.85 1.57
C ALA A 130 -3.37 1.94 2.73
N ALA A 131 -3.85 0.70 2.79
CA ALA A 131 -3.38 -0.25 3.80
C ALA A 131 -1.89 -0.56 3.68
N THR A 132 -1.35 -0.69 2.45
CA THR A 132 0.07 -1.03 2.25
C THR A 132 1.02 0.07 2.70
N VAL A 133 0.59 1.32 2.66
CA VAL A 133 1.39 2.47 3.11
C VAL A 133 1.09 2.88 4.56
N GLY A 134 0.22 2.17 5.26
CA GLY A 134 -0.12 2.45 6.65
C GLY A 134 -1.19 3.54 6.83
N ALA A 135 -1.84 4.05 5.78
CA ALA A 135 -2.98 4.97 5.88
C ALA A 135 -4.24 4.20 6.28
N LEU A 136 -4.23 3.68 7.53
CA LEU A 136 -5.19 2.69 8.00
C LEU A 136 -6.60 3.24 8.15
N LEU A 137 -6.75 4.52 8.52
CA LEU A 137 -8.06 5.16 8.64
C LEU A 137 -8.72 5.30 7.27
N LEU A 138 -7.98 5.79 6.28
CA LEU A 138 -8.42 5.88 4.88
C LEU A 138 -8.82 4.51 4.31
N SER A 139 -7.99 3.49 4.55
CA SER A 139 -8.28 2.11 4.17
C SER A 139 -9.57 1.58 4.82
N LYS A 140 -9.80 1.90 6.09
CA LYS A 140 -11.00 1.50 6.83
C LYS A 140 -12.27 2.16 6.28
N THR A 141 -12.23 3.45 5.99
CA THR A 141 -13.35 4.18 5.38
C THR A 141 -13.67 3.63 4.00
N ALA A 142 -12.66 3.39 3.16
CA ALA A 142 -12.83 2.75 1.86
C ALA A 142 -13.48 1.34 1.99
N ARG A 143 -13.09 0.55 2.98
CA ARG A 143 -13.72 -0.75 3.27
C ARG A 143 -15.21 -0.61 3.64
N LEU A 144 -15.56 0.37 4.46
CA LEU A 144 -16.95 0.60 4.84
C LEU A 144 -17.81 0.97 3.62
N ILE A 145 -17.28 1.78 2.72
CA ILE A 145 -17.94 2.10 1.45
C ILE A 145 -18.10 0.85 0.58
N GLU A 146 -17.07 0.02 0.47
CA GLU A 146 -17.14 -1.24 -0.30
C GLU A 146 -18.23 -2.17 0.22
N ILE A 147 -18.36 -2.30 1.55
CA ILE A 147 -19.43 -3.07 2.20
C ILE A 147 -20.80 -2.46 1.92
N ALA A 148 -20.94 -1.15 2.06
CA ALA A 148 -22.21 -0.46 1.80
C ALA A 148 -22.67 -0.63 0.35
N LEU A 149 -21.73 -0.59 -0.62
CA LEU A 149 -22.02 -0.87 -2.03
C LEU A 149 -22.49 -2.32 -2.26
N ALA A 150 -21.81 -3.29 -1.64
CA ALA A 150 -22.16 -4.70 -1.76
C ALA A 150 -23.57 -5.01 -1.17
N ASP A 151 -23.95 -4.29 -0.12
CA ASP A 151 -25.25 -4.42 0.54
C ASP A 151 -26.33 -3.52 -0.11
N GLY A 152 -26.01 -2.74 -1.14
CA GLY A 152 -26.94 -1.82 -1.80
C GLY A 152 -27.34 -0.59 -0.97
N ARG A 153 -26.58 -0.28 0.10
CA ARG A 153 -26.87 0.83 1.03
C ARG A 153 -26.27 2.15 0.51
N ILE A 154 -26.89 2.70 -0.53
CA ILE A 154 -26.38 3.89 -1.24
C ILE A 154 -26.35 5.14 -0.34
N ASP A 155 -27.31 5.29 0.57
CA ASP A 155 -27.35 6.36 1.57
C ASP A 155 -26.09 6.40 2.45
N GLN A 156 -25.57 5.23 2.84
CA GLN A 156 -24.32 5.13 3.58
C GLN A 156 -23.11 5.50 2.71
N VAL A 157 -23.12 5.13 1.43
CA VAL A 157 -22.06 5.55 0.49
C VAL A 157 -22.05 7.07 0.38
N GLN A 158 -23.22 7.72 0.25
CA GLN A 158 -23.34 9.17 0.18
C GLN A 158 -22.84 9.86 1.47
N THR A 159 -23.05 9.24 2.63
CA THR A 159 -22.55 9.76 3.92
C THR A 159 -21.04 9.58 4.07
N LEU A 160 -20.49 8.46 3.62
CA LEU A 160 -19.07 8.13 3.79
C LEU A 160 -18.17 8.77 2.73
N HIS A 161 -18.69 9.05 1.54
CA HIS A 161 -17.90 9.63 0.46
C HIS A 161 -17.21 10.95 0.83
N PRO A 162 -17.91 11.98 1.37
CA PRO A 162 -17.24 13.22 1.75
C PRO A 162 -16.17 13.02 2.82
N ILE A 163 -16.37 12.09 3.76
CA ILE A 163 -15.37 11.74 4.77
C ILE A 163 -14.12 11.12 4.10
N LEU A 164 -14.34 10.22 3.13
CA LEU A 164 -13.25 9.62 2.36
C LEU A 164 -12.47 10.70 1.60
N MET A 165 -13.15 11.65 0.98
CA MET A 165 -12.53 12.73 0.19
C MET A 165 -11.68 13.65 1.07
N GLU A 166 -12.15 14.00 2.26
CA GLU A 166 -11.38 14.75 3.27
C GLU A 166 -10.11 14.00 3.67
N GLN A 167 -10.23 12.70 3.99
CA GLN A 167 -9.07 11.86 4.32
C GLN A 167 -8.06 11.73 3.17
N ILE A 168 -8.52 11.67 1.92
CA ILE A 168 -7.64 11.68 0.73
C ILE A 168 -6.89 13.01 0.64
N GLU A 169 -7.58 14.14 0.86
CA GLU A 169 -6.97 15.46 0.81
C GLU A 169 -5.93 15.65 1.90
N ASP A 170 -6.24 15.25 3.14
CA ASP A 170 -5.31 15.34 4.28
C ASP A 170 -4.10 14.44 4.08
N ALA A 171 -4.30 13.19 3.67
CA ALA A 171 -3.19 12.30 3.32
C ALA A 171 -2.30 12.88 2.22
N GLY A 172 -2.89 13.52 1.21
CA GLY A 172 -2.16 14.20 0.15
C GLY A 172 -1.33 15.38 0.64
N LYS A 173 -1.86 16.19 1.57
CA LYS A 173 -1.14 17.30 2.21
C LYS A 173 0.04 16.79 3.04
N HIS A 174 -0.18 15.82 3.93
CA HIS A 174 0.86 15.26 4.79
C HIS A 174 2.00 14.64 3.98
N LEU A 175 1.67 13.94 2.88
CA LEU A 175 2.68 13.42 1.96
C LEU A 175 3.46 14.53 1.25
N ALA A 176 2.77 15.57 0.78
CA ALA A 176 3.41 16.71 0.11
C ALA A 176 4.38 17.45 1.04
N ASP A 177 3.97 17.68 2.28
CA ASP A 177 4.81 18.32 3.31
C ASP A 177 6.03 17.44 3.63
N TYR A 178 5.82 16.15 3.85
CA TYR A 178 6.92 15.20 4.08
C TYR A 178 7.94 15.21 2.94
N PHE A 179 7.49 15.12 1.67
CA PHE A 179 8.41 15.10 0.52
C PHE A 179 9.06 16.46 0.24
N LYS A 180 8.43 17.57 0.63
CA LYS A 180 9.04 18.90 0.54
C LYS A 180 10.24 19.00 1.50
N ASP A 181 10.06 18.58 2.74
CA ASP A 181 11.09 18.65 3.77
C ASP A 181 12.25 17.67 3.53
N HIS A 182 12.00 16.58 2.74
CA HIS A 182 13.01 15.55 2.44
C HIS A 182 13.58 15.63 1.00
N LYS A 183 13.20 16.64 0.20
CA LYS A 183 13.76 16.85 -1.15
C LYS A 183 15.23 17.21 -1.12
N ASP A 184 15.65 17.99 -0.14
CA ASP A 184 17.02 18.48 -0.04
C ASP A 184 18.00 17.33 0.33
N THR A 185 17.58 16.37 1.14
CA THR A 185 18.42 15.23 1.56
C THR A 185 18.80 14.32 0.37
N THR A 186 17.93 14.14 -0.60
CA THR A 186 18.19 13.30 -1.79
C THR A 186 19.06 14.03 -2.84
N ALA A 187 18.93 15.34 -2.93
CA ALA A 187 19.76 16.16 -3.81
C ALA A 187 21.19 16.28 -3.27
N GLU A 188 21.33 16.58 -1.98
CA GLU A 188 22.61 16.69 -1.27
C GLU A 188 23.38 15.36 -1.25
N THR A 189 22.67 14.21 -1.08
CA THR A 189 23.30 12.88 -1.16
C THR A 189 23.79 12.57 -2.58
N LYS A 190 23.09 13.03 -3.62
CA LYS A 190 23.53 12.88 -5.01
C LYS A 190 24.74 13.76 -5.34
N GLU A 191 24.77 14.98 -4.84
CA GLU A 191 25.87 15.93 -5.03
C GLU A 191 27.12 15.47 -4.28
N ASN A 192 26.99 15.04 -3.00
CA ASN A 192 28.05 14.43 -2.22
C ASN A 192 28.62 13.14 -2.88
N LEU A 193 27.75 12.29 -3.46
CA LEU A 193 28.19 11.09 -4.18
C LEU A 193 28.97 11.44 -5.45
N LEU A 194 28.53 12.47 -6.18
CA LEU A 194 29.24 12.98 -7.37
C LEU A 194 30.61 13.57 -7.01
N GLU A 195 30.71 14.35 -5.94
CA GLU A 195 31.97 14.89 -5.43
C GLU A 195 32.94 13.79 -4.97
N MET A 196 32.42 12.77 -4.24
CA MET A 196 33.24 11.60 -3.86
C MET A 196 33.73 10.81 -5.06
N MET A 197 32.89 10.62 -6.09
CA MET A 197 33.33 9.94 -7.33
C MET A 197 34.37 10.76 -8.13
N GLN A 198 34.24 12.09 -8.19
CA GLN A 198 35.21 12.96 -8.83
C GLN A 198 36.54 12.96 -8.07
N SER A 199 36.51 13.03 -6.75
CA SER A 199 37.73 12.95 -5.91
C SER A 199 38.45 11.59 -6.01
N ALA A 200 37.70 10.50 -6.25
CA ALA A 200 38.28 9.16 -6.44
C ALA A 200 38.90 8.94 -7.84
N LEU A 201 38.57 9.78 -8.81
CA LEU A 201 39.13 9.74 -10.18
C LEU A 201 40.35 10.64 -10.35
N GLU A 202 40.62 11.54 -9.40
CA GLU A 202 41.77 12.47 -9.41
C GLU A 202 42.96 11.96 -8.59
N ASN A 203 42.88 10.80 -7.92
CA ASN A 203 43.95 10.12 -7.18
C ASN A 203 44.30 8.78 -7.85
#